data_8ec4ccdbc00c7c89838dfcf9421933e6
#
_entry.id   8ec4ccdbc00c7c89838dfcf9421933e6
#
_cell.length_a   1.000
_cell.length_b   1.000
_cell.length_c   1.000
_cell.angle_alpha   90.00
_cell.angle_beta   90.00
_cell.angle_gamma   90.00
#
_symmetry.space_group_name_H-M   'P 1'
#
loop_
_entity.id
_entity.type
_entity.pdbx_description
1 polymer ?
#
loop_
_entity_poly.entity_id
_entity_poly.type
_entity_poly.pdbx_seq_one_letter_code
_entity_poly.pdbx_strand_id
1 'polypeptide(L)'
;MREYVIHPLVVGANEIDQGVMTYLHWYGQRIHIPIMVFYIEGGDKNILIDTGLETFVLPPEVTEGLSKKYVIEILEFEQALSKVGLKPPDVDIIIHTHLHNDHCENDKKCKNAKIYIQKAEYEALKNPHPIERRFFPELLEGCNVVTIEGDQEIIEGISVLLTPSHTPGTQSVVINTAKGKAIIVGWCCNEKNFPEKAPPIPPGVHLSVVDSYESTLKVKEMADILLPLHGWSVAQMKTIP
;
A
#
# COMPACT_ATOMS: atom_id res chain seq x y z
N MET A 1 12.01 0.24 -22.06
CA MET A 1 11.06 0.52 -20.95
C MET A 1 11.87 1.05 -19.79
N ARG A 2 11.37 2.10 -19.13
CA ARG A 2 12.03 2.65 -17.94
C ARG A 2 11.94 1.64 -16.79
N GLU A 3 13.02 1.50 -16.04
CA GLU A 3 13.13 0.65 -14.87
C GLU A 3 13.32 1.51 -13.62
N TYR A 4 12.83 1.02 -12.50
CA TYR A 4 12.81 1.73 -11.23
C TYR A 4 13.36 0.87 -10.10
N VAL A 5 13.79 1.54 -9.04
CA VAL A 5 14.14 0.93 -7.75
C VAL A 5 13.05 1.29 -6.73
N ILE A 6 12.57 0.30 -6.00
CA ILE A 6 11.52 0.49 -4.99
C ILE A 6 12.19 0.51 -3.61
N HIS A 7 11.87 1.52 -2.80
CA HIS A 7 12.32 1.67 -1.42
C HIS A 7 11.12 1.54 -0.47
N PRO A 8 10.96 0.40 0.21
CA PRO A 8 9.97 0.26 1.27
C PRO A 8 10.37 1.12 2.48
N LEU A 9 9.49 1.99 2.93
CA LEU A 9 9.67 2.84 4.09
C LEU A 9 8.60 2.48 5.14
N VAL A 10 9.01 2.03 6.33
CA VAL A 10 8.05 1.66 7.37
C VAL A 10 7.71 2.89 8.19
N VAL A 11 6.46 3.34 8.08
CA VAL A 11 5.96 4.57 8.72
C VAL A 11 5.01 4.30 9.88
N GLY A 12 4.94 3.06 10.32
CA GLY A 12 4.12 2.65 11.45
C GLY A 12 3.97 1.15 11.53
N ALA A 13 3.23 0.71 12.51
CA ALA A 13 2.78 -0.67 12.64
C ALA A 13 1.40 -0.69 13.32
N ASN A 14 0.65 -1.75 13.08
CA ASN A 14 -0.65 -1.96 13.70
C ASN A 14 -0.76 -3.38 14.24
N GLU A 15 -1.65 -3.59 15.20
CA GLU A 15 -2.00 -4.92 15.71
C GLU A 15 -3.38 -5.32 15.23
N ILE A 16 -3.48 -6.47 14.58
CA ILE A 16 -4.73 -6.98 14.01
C ILE A 16 -4.90 -8.48 14.27
N ASP A 17 -6.09 -9.00 13.99
CA ASP A 17 -6.32 -10.44 13.86
C ASP A 17 -5.86 -10.92 12.48
N GLN A 18 -5.14 -12.06 12.41
CA GLN A 18 -4.68 -12.60 11.12
C GLN A 18 -5.86 -12.91 10.19
N GLY A 19 -7.02 -13.27 10.71
CA GLY A 19 -8.24 -13.50 9.91
C GLY A 19 -8.74 -12.27 9.15
N VAL A 20 -8.31 -11.04 9.54
CA VAL A 20 -8.54 -9.82 8.75
C VAL A 20 -7.75 -9.84 7.44
N MET A 21 -6.54 -10.43 7.46
CA MET A 21 -5.66 -10.54 6.30
C MET A 21 -6.00 -11.75 5.42
N THR A 22 -6.57 -12.81 6.01
CA THR A 22 -6.67 -14.14 5.35
C THR A 22 -8.06 -14.73 5.52
N TYR A 23 -8.82 -14.83 4.44
CA TYR A 23 -10.18 -15.34 4.43
C TYR A 23 -10.24 -16.78 4.94
N LEU A 24 -11.08 -17.05 5.96
CA LEU A 24 -11.32 -18.35 6.61
C LEU A 24 -10.09 -19.01 7.25
N HIS A 25 -8.98 -18.26 7.47
CA HIS A 25 -7.76 -18.82 8.04
C HIS A 25 -7.28 -18.03 9.25
N TRP A 26 -6.73 -18.72 10.24
CA TRP A 26 -6.00 -18.15 11.39
C TRP A 26 -6.76 -17.10 12.21
N TYR A 27 -8.08 -17.24 12.35
CA TYR A 27 -8.86 -16.41 13.25
C TYR A 27 -8.37 -16.52 14.70
N GLY A 28 -8.40 -15.43 15.44
CA GLY A 28 -7.97 -15.36 16.83
C GLY A 28 -6.46 -15.23 17.03
N GLN A 29 -5.67 -15.21 15.94
CA GLN A 29 -4.23 -14.97 16.01
C GLN A 29 -3.94 -13.48 15.91
N ARG A 30 -3.58 -12.85 17.05
CA ARG A 30 -3.12 -11.45 17.05
C ARG A 30 -1.74 -11.36 16.44
N ILE A 31 -1.56 -10.46 15.49
CA ILE A 31 -0.31 -10.21 14.81
C ILE A 31 -0.05 -8.70 14.69
N HIS A 32 1.22 -8.33 14.59
CA HIS A 32 1.61 -6.99 14.18
C HIS A 32 1.90 -6.99 12.69
N ILE A 33 1.50 -5.92 12.02
CA ILE A 33 1.74 -5.67 10.59
C ILE A 33 2.46 -4.34 10.42
N PRO A 34 3.38 -4.21 9.43
CA PRO A 34 3.98 -2.93 9.09
C PRO A 34 2.98 -2.07 8.31
N ILE A 35 3.04 -0.77 8.50
CA ILE A 35 2.44 0.22 7.61
C ILE A 35 3.56 0.83 6.78
N MET A 36 3.46 0.69 5.47
CA MET A 36 4.54 1.04 4.55
C MET A 36 4.11 2.12 3.55
N VAL A 37 5.08 2.93 3.20
CA VAL A 37 5.07 3.82 2.04
C VAL A 37 6.19 3.35 1.11
N PHE A 38 5.98 3.37 -0.20
CA PHE A 38 7.04 2.98 -1.13
C PHE A 38 7.47 4.20 -1.93
N TYR A 39 8.75 4.56 -1.82
CA TYR A 39 9.37 5.53 -2.72
C TYR A 39 9.89 4.82 -3.96
N ILE A 40 9.57 5.38 -5.13
CA ILE A 40 9.96 4.82 -6.44
C ILE A 40 11.01 5.73 -7.05
N GLU A 41 12.25 5.24 -7.09
CA GLU A 41 13.42 5.92 -7.63
C GLU A 41 13.71 5.48 -9.06
N GLY A 42 14.15 6.38 -9.93
CA GLY A 42 14.63 6.06 -11.29
C GLY A 42 14.02 6.90 -12.41
N GLY A 43 13.15 7.85 -12.08
CA GLY A 43 12.53 8.78 -13.03
C GLY A 43 12.90 10.24 -12.77
N ASP A 44 12.24 11.14 -13.53
CA ASP A 44 12.36 12.59 -13.35
C ASP A 44 11.37 13.10 -12.29
N LYS A 45 10.61 12.20 -11.67
CA LYS A 45 9.56 12.48 -10.70
C LYS A 45 9.80 11.70 -9.42
N ASN A 46 9.55 12.35 -8.30
CA ASN A 46 9.51 11.72 -6.99
C ASN A 46 8.11 11.10 -6.78
N ILE A 47 8.05 9.78 -6.76
CA ILE A 47 6.79 9.04 -6.75
C ILE A 47 6.68 8.27 -5.44
N LEU A 48 5.53 8.38 -4.78
CA LEU A 48 5.16 7.54 -3.65
C LEU A 48 3.98 6.63 -3.98
N ILE A 49 4.01 5.43 -3.42
CA ILE A 49 2.83 4.59 -3.32
C ILE A 49 2.38 4.62 -1.87
N ASP A 50 1.19 5.12 -1.65
CA ASP A 50 0.60 5.46 -0.34
C ASP A 50 1.41 6.51 0.46
N THR A 51 0.83 7.02 1.55
CA THR A 51 1.47 7.99 2.46
C THR A 51 1.42 7.58 3.93
N GLY A 52 0.79 6.45 4.24
CA GLY A 52 0.82 5.83 5.56
C GLY A 52 0.06 6.59 6.66
N LEU A 53 0.42 6.30 7.90
CA LEU A 53 -0.11 6.93 9.11
C LEU A 53 0.60 8.25 9.43
N GLU A 54 -0.13 9.21 10.00
CA GLU A 54 0.44 10.46 10.52
C GLU A 54 1.11 10.24 11.89
N THR A 55 0.52 9.38 12.73
CA THR A 55 1.01 9.09 14.07
C THR A 55 1.02 7.60 14.34
N PHE A 56 1.97 7.16 15.17
CA PHE A 56 2.02 5.77 15.61
C PHE A 56 0.82 5.42 16.49
N VAL A 57 0.17 4.30 16.15
CA VAL A 57 -0.98 3.78 16.91
C VAL A 57 -0.57 2.78 18.01
N LEU A 58 0.65 2.21 17.92
CA LEU A 58 1.18 1.32 18.93
C LEU A 58 2.01 2.07 19.98
N PRO A 59 2.06 1.58 21.23
CA PRO A 59 2.94 2.12 22.25
C PRO A 59 4.42 2.12 21.82
N PRO A 60 5.22 3.11 22.27
CA PRO A 60 6.64 3.23 21.87
C PRO A 60 7.46 1.96 22.13
N GLU A 61 7.24 1.29 23.25
CA GLU A 61 7.95 0.06 23.62
C GLU A 61 7.63 -1.10 22.69
N VAL A 62 6.40 -1.18 22.16
CA VAL A 62 6.00 -2.19 21.17
C VAL A 62 6.66 -1.89 19.82
N THR A 63 6.62 -0.63 19.39
CA THR A 63 7.25 -0.16 18.15
C THR A 63 8.75 -0.41 18.16
N GLU A 64 9.44 -0.11 19.27
CA GLU A 64 10.86 -0.40 19.46
C GLU A 64 11.15 -1.90 19.44
N GLY A 65 10.29 -2.70 20.07
CA GLY A 65 10.37 -4.16 20.06
C GLY A 65 10.26 -4.74 18.64
N LEU A 66 9.35 -4.22 17.83
CA LEU A 66 9.19 -4.61 16.42
C LEU A 66 10.42 -4.20 15.58
N SER A 67 10.91 -2.98 15.75
CA SER A 67 12.13 -2.51 15.07
C SER A 67 13.32 -3.44 15.33
N LYS A 68 13.53 -3.85 16.58
CA LYS A 68 14.58 -4.80 16.96
C LYS A 68 14.34 -6.20 16.37
N LYS A 69 13.10 -6.69 16.46
CA LYS A 69 12.72 -8.04 15.98
C LYS A 69 12.96 -8.20 14.49
N TYR A 70 12.59 -7.21 13.70
CA TYR A 70 12.67 -7.26 12.23
C TYR A 70 13.91 -6.58 11.66
N VAL A 71 14.75 -5.98 12.51
CA VAL A 71 15.99 -5.26 12.12
C VAL A 71 15.68 -4.16 11.10
N ILE A 72 14.69 -3.32 11.41
CA ILE A 72 14.22 -2.22 10.58
C ILE A 72 14.09 -0.94 11.40
N GLU A 73 13.96 0.20 10.73
CA GLU A 73 13.55 1.46 11.35
C GLU A 73 12.04 1.66 11.10
N ILE A 74 11.28 1.95 12.15
CA ILE A 74 9.90 2.43 12.07
C ILE A 74 9.96 3.92 12.42
N LEU A 75 9.68 4.78 11.44
CA LEU A 75 9.91 6.21 11.50
C LEU A 75 8.62 6.98 11.20
N GLU A 76 8.50 8.19 11.73
CA GLU A 76 7.46 9.11 11.26
C GLU A 76 7.66 9.44 9.76
N PHE A 77 6.58 9.78 9.06
CA PHE A 77 6.57 9.94 7.60
C PHE A 77 7.69 10.85 7.07
N GLU A 78 7.87 12.05 7.68
CA GLU A 78 8.91 12.99 7.27
C GLU A 78 10.33 12.45 7.52
N GLN A 79 10.52 11.72 8.61
CA GLN A 79 11.80 11.09 8.93
C GLN A 79 12.09 9.96 7.94
N ALA A 80 11.08 9.16 7.57
CA ALA A 80 11.21 8.10 6.57
C ALA A 80 11.58 8.68 5.20
N LEU A 81 10.92 9.75 4.75
CA LEU A 81 11.26 10.43 3.50
C LEU A 81 12.68 11.00 3.52
N SER A 82 13.15 11.50 4.66
CA SER A 82 14.52 12.03 4.77
C SER A 82 15.59 10.97 4.54
N LYS A 83 15.31 9.69 4.77
CA LYS A 83 16.23 8.57 4.49
C LYS A 83 16.51 8.38 2.98
N VAL A 84 15.58 8.82 2.15
CA VAL A 84 15.71 8.81 0.68
C VAL A 84 15.97 10.21 0.11
N GLY A 85 16.33 11.17 0.97
CA GLY A 85 16.71 12.54 0.58
C GLY A 85 15.55 13.45 0.21
N LEU A 86 14.32 13.10 0.57
CA LEU A 86 13.10 13.85 0.23
C LEU A 86 12.46 14.51 1.45
N LYS A 87 11.66 15.53 1.17
CA LYS A 87 10.66 16.12 2.07
C LYS A 87 9.29 15.99 1.43
N PRO A 88 8.19 16.03 2.19
CA PRO A 88 6.85 15.90 1.62
C PRO A 88 6.54 16.82 0.43
N PRO A 89 6.94 18.13 0.42
CA PRO A 89 6.71 18.99 -0.74
C PRO A 89 7.51 18.64 -2.01
N ASP A 90 8.52 17.76 -1.90
CA ASP A 90 9.34 17.31 -3.05
C ASP A 90 8.63 16.19 -3.84
N VAL A 91 7.54 15.62 -3.30
CA VAL A 91 6.77 14.56 -3.94
C VAL A 91 5.94 15.13 -5.09
N ASP A 92 6.10 14.56 -6.27
CA ASP A 92 5.39 14.97 -7.50
C ASP A 92 4.11 14.15 -7.73
N ILE A 93 4.17 12.85 -7.39
CA ILE A 93 3.10 11.89 -7.67
C ILE A 93 2.90 10.99 -6.45
N ILE A 94 1.65 10.80 -6.09
CA ILE A 94 1.20 9.76 -5.17
C ILE A 94 0.25 8.84 -5.95
N ILE A 95 0.45 7.54 -5.83
CA ILE A 95 -0.49 6.54 -6.35
C ILE A 95 -1.01 5.78 -5.13
N HIS A 96 -2.29 5.95 -4.79
CA HIS A 96 -2.88 5.21 -3.70
C HIS A 96 -3.31 3.81 -4.14
N THR A 97 -3.05 2.85 -3.27
CA THR A 97 -3.60 1.51 -3.38
C THR A 97 -5.11 1.52 -3.08
N HIS A 98 -5.49 2.19 -2.02
CA HIS A 98 -6.86 2.47 -1.58
C HIS A 98 -6.83 3.60 -0.53
N LEU A 99 -7.99 4.05 -0.04
CA LEU A 99 -8.09 5.25 0.79
C LEU A 99 -8.48 4.98 2.27
N HIS A 100 -8.15 3.80 2.81
CA HIS A 100 -8.16 3.67 4.27
C HIS A 100 -7.11 4.58 4.90
N ASN A 101 -7.40 5.07 6.09
CA ASN A 101 -6.59 6.10 6.74
C ASN A 101 -5.10 5.76 6.87
N ASP A 102 -4.77 4.50 7.14
CA ASP A 102 -3.37 4.04 7.24
C ASP A 102 -2.58 4.06 5.92
N HIS A 103 -3.21 4.53 4.83
CA HIS A 103 -2.60 4.71 3.51
C HIS A 103 -2.54 6.16 3.05
N CYS A 104 -3.33 7.09 3.65
CA CYS A 104 -3.51 8.45 3.11
C CYS A 104 -3.44 9.59 4.14
N GLU A 105 -3.02 9.35 5.39
CA GLU A 105 -3.02 10.40 6.42
C GLU A 105 -2.00 11.51 6.18
N ASN A 106 -0.96 11.30 5.37
CA ASN A 106 0.06 12.33 5.10
C ASN A 106 -0.09 13.05 3.75
N ASP A 107 -1.18 12.83 3.02
CA ASP A 107 -1.41 13.42 1.69
C ASP A 107 -1.28 14.96 1.70
N LYS A 108 -1.89 15.62 2.67
CA LYS A 108 -1.86 17.08 2.80
C LYS A 108 -0.47 17.68 3.01
N LYS A 109 0.49 16.87 3.47
CA LYS A 109 1.90 17.29 3.61
C LYS A 109 2.60 17.37 2.25
N CYS A 110 2.15 16.56 1.27
CA CYS A 110 2.68 16.50 -0.09
C CYS A 110 1.98 17.49 -1.04
N LYS A 111 2.10 18.78 -0.74
CA LYS A 111 1.33 19.88 -1.36
C LYS A 111 1.43 19.99 -2.87
N ASN A 112 2.52 19.49 -3.46
CA ASN A 112 2.79 19.58 -4.91
C ASN A 112 2.37 18.32 -5.66
N ALA A 113 2.02 17.25 -4.94
CA ALA A 113 1.73 15.96 -5.53
C ALA A 113 0.41 15.94 -6.30
N LYS A 114 0.40 15.22 -7.43
CA LYS A 114 -0.84 14.70 -8.05
C LYS A 114 -1.14 13.34 -7.47
N ILE A 115 -2.35 13.14 -6.97
CA ILE A 115 -2.78 11.91 -6.32
C ILE A 115 -3.63 11.10 -7.29
N TYR A 116 -3.15 9.93 -7.72
CA TYR A 116 -3.84 9.03 -8.62
C TYR A 116 -4.58 7.95 -7.83
N ILE A 117 -5.88 7.82 -8.09
CA ILE A 117 -6.75 6.82 -7.46
C ILE A 117 -7.90 6.43 -8.40
N GLN A 118 -8.41 5.21 -8.26
CA GLN A 118 -9.60 4.80 -8.98
C GLN A 118 -10.81 5.68 -8.62
N LYS A 119 -11.59 6.05 -9.63
CA LYS A 119 -12.80 6.87 -9.45
C LYS A 119 -13.77 6.24 -8.46
N ALA A 120 -13.95 4.92 -8.52
CA ALA A 120 -14.81 4.19 -7.59
C ALA A 120 -14.37 4.36 -6.13
N GLU A 121 -13.06 4.39 -5.87
CA GLU A 121 -12.51 4.62 -4.54
C GLU A 121 -12.78 6.04 -4.04
N TYR A 122 -12.51 7.02 -4.90
CA TYR A 122 -12.72 8.43 -4.55
C TYR A 122 -14.20 8.77 -4.34
N GLU A 123 -15.11 8.18 -5.13
CA GLU A 123 -16.55 8.34 -4.91
C GLU A 123 -17.01 7.68 -3.60
N ALA A 124 -16.44 6.50 -3.27
CA ALA A 124 -16.72 5.83 -2.00
C ALA A 124 -16.20 6.63 -0.80
N LEU A 125 -15.02 7.26 -0.92
CA LEU A 125 -14.50 8.16 0.12
C LEU A 125 -15.44 9.35 0.35
N LYS A 126 -15.94 10.00 -0.71
CA LYS A 126 -16.84 11.16 -0.59
C LYS A 126 -18.20 10.81 0.04
N ASN A 127 -18.67 9.60 -0.17
CA ASN A 127 -19.96 9.11 0.31
C ASN A 127 -19.80 7.72 0.95
N PRO A 128 -19.09 7.60 2.10
CA PRO A 128 -18.78 6.32 2.67
C PRO A 128 -20.04 5.58 3.12
N HIS A 129 -20.09 4.29 2.82
CA HIS A 129 -21.16 3.43 3.34
C HIS A 129 -21.09 3.40 4.88
N PRO A 130 -22.21 3.36 5.62
CA PRO A 130 -22.20 3.38 7.09
C PRO A 130 -21.40 2.27 7.78
N ILE A 131 -21.11 1.16 7.08
CA ILE A 131 -20.25 0.09 7.60
C ILE A 131 -18.76 0.45 7.50
N GLU A 132 -18.40 1.34 6.54
CA GLU A 132 -17.02 1.77 6.33
C GLU A 132 -16.65 2.82 7.38
N ARG A 133 -15.62 2.52 8.18
CA ARG A 133 -15.20 3.35 9.31
C ARG A 133 -13.77 3.87 9.18
N ARG A 134 -13.14 3.62 8.05
CA ARG A 134 -11.74 3.97 7.79
C ARG A 134 -11.58 5.00 6.67
N PHE A 135 -12.68 5.43 6.05
CA PHE A 135 -12.73 6.52 5.09
C PHE A 135 -12.99 7.84 5.81
N PHE A 136 -12.05 8.77 5.65
CA PHE A 136 -12.10 10.12 6.22
C PHE A 136 -11.94 11.14 5.09
N PRO A 137 -13.05 11.65 4.51
CA PRO A 137 -13.02 12.56 3.36
C PRO A 137 -12.11 13.77 3.58
N GLU A 138 -12.01 14.25 4.82
CA GLU A 138 -11.17 15.37 5.20
C GLU A 138 -9.68 15.16 4.94
N LEU A 139 -9.19 13.91 4.85
CA LEU A 139 -7.76 13.64 4.60
C LEU A 139 -7.32 14.10 3.20
N LEU A 140 -8.21 14.04 2.21
CA LEU A 140 -7.93 14.46 0.83
C LEU A 140 -8.49 15.84 0.48
N GLU A 141 -9.12 16.53 1.42
CA GLU A 141 -9.67 17.86 1.17
C GLU A 141 -8.58 18.87 0.79
N GLY A 142 -8.72 19.47 -0.38
CA GLY A 142 -7.74 20.42 -0.94
C GLY A 142 -6.56 19.77 -1.67
N CYS A 143 -6.47 18.45 -1.71
CA CYS A 143 -5.46 17.72 -2.47
C CYS A 143 -5.78 17.71 -3.98
N ASN A 144 -4.74 17.59 -4.81
CA ASN A 144 -4.86 17.52 -6.27
C ASN A 144 -5.12 16.07 -6.73
N VAL A 145 -6.37 15.64 -6.62
CA VAL A 145 -6.79 14.26 -6.95
C VAL A 145 -7.07 14.11 -8.44
N VAL A 146 -6.48 13.09 -9.05
CA VAL A 146 -6.69 12.66 -10.43
C VAL A 146 -7.35 11.27 -10.40
N THR A 147 -8.61 11.21 -10.79
CA THR A 147 -9.33 9.93 -10.84
C THR A 147 -9.07 9.20 -12.16
N ILE A 148 -8.91 7.89 -12.07
CA ILE A 148 -8.68 6.98 -13.19
C ILE A 148 -9.72 5.84 -13.17
N GLU A 149 -9.88 5.12 -14.27
CA GLU A 149 -10.81 3.99 -14.35
C GLU A 149 -10.11 2.78 -14.97
N GLY A 150 -10.13 1.65 -14.26
CA GLY A 150 -9.57 0.38 -14.73
C GLY A 150 -8.04 0.31 -14.69
N ASP A 151 -7.49 -0.63 -15.47
CA ASP A 151 -6.06 -0.83 -15.63
C ASP A 151 -5.48 0.30 -16.50
N GLN A 152 -4.43 0.97 -16.04
CA GLN A 152 -3.88 2.13 -16.76
C GLN A 152 -2.38 2.35 -16.46
N GLU A 153 -1.61 2.75 -17.46
CA GLU A 153 -0.26 3.28 -17.25
C GLU A 153 -0.35 4.72 -16.76
N ILE A 154 0.29 5.01 -15.63
CA ILE A 154 0.33 6.35 -15.00
C ILE A 154 1.50 7.16 -15.53
N ILE A 155 2.65 6.50 -15.66
CA ILE A 155 3.88 7.02 -16.22
C ILE A 155 4.64 5.83 -16.81
N GLU A 156 5.51 6.08 -17.80
CA GLU A 156 6.28 5.01 -18.45
C GLU A 156 6.93 4.06 -17.45
N GLY A 157 6.53 2.79 -17.49
CA GLY A 157 7.04 1.73 -16.60
C GLY A 157 6.35 1.61 -15.25
N ILE A 158 5.35 2.45 -14.95
CA ILE A 158 4.50 2.33 -13.77
C ILE A 158 3.03 2.34 -14.18
N SER A 159 2.31 1.28 -13.86
CA SER A 159 0.89 1.14 -14.14
C SER A 159 0.12 0.67 -12.92
N VAL A 160 -1.19 0.80 -12.98
CA VAL A 160 -2.11 0.27 -11.98
C VAL A 160 -2.98 -0.82 -12.57
N LEU A 161 -3.33 -1.77 -11.75
CA LEU A 161 -4.31 -2.81 -12.03
C LEU A 161 -5.50 -2.59 -11.10
N LEU A 162 -6.68 -2.46 -11.64
CA LEU A 162 -7.89 -2.49 -10.84
C LEU A 162 -8.04 -3.88 -10.24
N THR A 163 -7.99 -3.94 -8.91
CA THR A 163 -8.08 -5.15 -8.09
C THR A 163 -9.11 -4.94 -6.98
N PRO A 164 -10.40 -4.77 -7.35
CA PRO A 164 -11.43 -4.34 -6.41
C PRO A 164 -11.71 -5.42 -5.37
N SER A 165 -12.47 -5.05 -4.37
CA SER A 165 -13.08 -5.91 -3.36
C SER A 165 -12.64 -5.67 -1.92
N HIS A 166 -11.41 -5.31 -1.60
CA HIS A 166 -11.09 -4.84 -0.25
C HIS A 166 -11.83 -3.52 0.03
N THR A 167 -11.71 -2.60 -0.94
CA THR A 167 -12.55 -1.41 -1.10
C THR A 167 -13.07 -1.36 -2.55
N PRO A 168 -14.03 -0.47 -2.90
CA PRO A 168 -14.61 -0.45 -4.24
C PRO A 168 -13.62 -0.19 -5.37
N GLY A 169 -12.59 0.59 -5.11
CA GLY A 169 -11.58 0.99 -6.08
C GLY A 169 -10.16 0.58 -5.72
N THR A 170 -9.99 -0.43 -4.87
CA THR A 170 -8.64 -0.98 -4.59
C THR A 170 -7.90 -1.27 -5.89
N GLN A 171 -6.65 -0.80 -5.98
CA GLN A 171 -5.76 -1.06 -7.11
C GLN A 171 -4.38 -1.52 -6.64
N SER A 172 -3.75 -2.40 -7.41
CA SER A 172 -2.36 -2.82 -7.21
C SER A 172 -1.45 -2.06 -8.16
N VAL A 173 -0.23 -1.76 -7.75
CA VAL A 173 0.71 -0.96 -8.56
C VAL A 173 1.78 -1.84 -9.15
N VAL A 174 1.91 -1.83 -10.48
CA VAL A 174 2.92 -2.56 -11.25
C VAL A 174 4.07 -1.63 -11.56
N ILE A 175 5.28 -2.05 -11.23
CA ILE A 175 6.50 -1.27 -11.41
C ILE A 175 7.50 -2.14 -12.18
N ASN A 176 7.99 -1.64 -13.31
CA ASN A 176 9.08 -2.29 -14.03
C ASN A 176 10.38 -2.09 -13.27
N THR A 177 11.05 -3.17 -12.94
CA THR A 177 12.35 -3.17 -12.27
C THR A 177 13.37 -3.96 -13.09
N ALA A 178 14.66 -3.84 -12.77
CA ALA A 178 15.71 -4.61 -13.42
C ALA A 178 15.56 -6.14 -13.24
N LYS A 179 14.72 -6.58 -12.30
CA LYS A 179 14.43 -7.99 -12.02
C LYS A 179 13.05 -8.46 -12.51
N GLY A 180 12.36 -7.63 -13.28
CA GLY A 180 11.03 -7.92 -13.79
C GLY A 180 9.95 -7.02 -13.19
N LYS A 181 8.70 -7.41 -13.36
CA LYS A 181 7.53 -6.68 -12.86
C LYS A 181 7.35 -6.90 -11.36
N ALA A 182 7.63 -5.87 -10.57
CA ALA A 182 7.26 -5.86 -9.18
C ALA A 182 5.81 -5.36 -9.03
N ILE A 183 4.99 -6.05 -8.23
CA ILE A 183 3.62 -5.63 -7.96
C ILE A 183 3.44 -5.38 -6.47
N ILE A 184 3.18 -4.12 -6.10
CA ILE A 184 2.71 -3.75 -4.79
C ILE A 184 1.22 -4.08 -4.73
N VAL A 185 0.88 -5.03 -3.88
CA VAL A 185 -0.50 -5.54 -3.74
C VAL A 185 -1.36 -4.50 -3.04
N GLY A 186 -2.51 -4.17 -3.61
CA GLY A 186 -3.30 -3.01 -3.21
C GLY A 186 -4.23 -3.19 -2.01
N TRP A 187 -4.32 -4.38 -1.42
CA TRP A 187 -5.22 -4.68 -0.30
C TRP A 187 -4.49 -5.18 0.94
N CYS A 188 -5.25 -5.31 2.02
CA CYS A 188 -4.77 -5.82 3.29
C CYS A 188 -4.28 -7.27 3.15
N CYS A 189 -2.95 -7.47 3.00
CA CYS A 189 -2.33 -8.78 2.82
C CYS A 189 -0.90 -8.85 3.39
N ASN A 190 -0.48 -10.06 3.72
CA ASN A 190 0.89 -10.40 4.08
C ASN A 190 1.33 -11.68 3.33
N GLU A 191 2.47 -12.23 3.69
CA GLU A 191 3.07 -13.40 3.02
C GLU A 191 2.15 -14.62 3.03
N LYS A 192 1.29 -14.76 4.05
CA LYS A 192 0.36 -15.89 4.18
C LYS A 192 -0.73 -15.92 3.09
N ASN A 193 -1.01 -14.77 2.44
CA ASN A 193 -1.95 -14.72 1.33
C ASN A 193 -1.42 -15.39 0.07
N PHE A 194 -0.10 -15.59 -0.05
CA PHE A 194 0.56 -16.10 -1.25
C PHE A 194 1.42 -17.35 -0.96
N PRO A 195 0.82 -18.46 -0.54
CA PRO A 195 1.55 -19.69 -0.30
C PRO A 195 2.17 -20.22 -1.60
N GLU A 196 3.39 -20.78 -1.53
CA GLU A 196 4.13 -21.26 -2.70
C GLU A 196 3.45 -22.44 -3.38
N LYS A 197 2.87 -23.37 -2.58
CA LYS A 197 2.38 -24.68 -3.04
C LYS A 197 0.86 -24.85 -2.93
N ALA A 198 0.14 -23.76 -2.71
CA ALA A 198 -1.32 -23.78 -2.60
C ALA A 198 -1.94 -22.60 -3.36
N PRO A 199 -3.25 -22.64 -3.64
CA PRO A 199 -3.96 -21.47 -4.14
C PRO A 199 -3.77 -20.24 -3.22
N PRO A 200 -3.79 -19.03 -3.75
CA PRO A 200 -3.69 -17.83 -2.93
C PRO A 200 -4.92 -17.70 -2.04
N ILE A 201 -4.75 -17.03 -0.91
CA ILE A 201 -5.78 -16.80 0.08
C ILE A 201 -6.19 -15.32 -0.02
N PRO A 202 -7.44 -15.00 -0.39
CA PRO A 202 -7.88 -13.60 -0.46
C PRO A 202 -7.92 -12.95 0.94
N PRO A 203 -7.98 -11.61 1.02
CA PRO A 203 -8.11 -10.92 2.29
C PRO A 203 -9.38 -11.32 3.04
N GLY A 204 -9.34 -11.31 4.37
CA GLY A 204 -10.51 -11.55 5.21
C GLY A 204 -11.49 -10.39 5.20
N VAL A 205 -10.99 -9.15 5.05
CA VAL A 205 -11.83 -7.95 4.87
C VAL A 205 -12.03 -7.68 3.40
N HIS A 206 -13.25 -7.84 2.94
CA HIS A 206 -13.62 -7.69 1.53
C HIS A 206 -15.12 -7.36 1.37
N LEU A 207 -15.47 -6.78 0.25
CA LEU A 207 -16.85 -6.55 -0.19
C LEU A 207 -17.42 -7.78 -0.91
N SER A 208 -16.56 -8.50 -1.65
CA SER A 208 -16.86 -9.72 -2.38
C SER A 208 -15.68 -10.67 -2.33
N VAL A 209 -15.85 -11.85 -1.76
CA VAL A 209 -14.78 -12.85 -1.67
C VAL A 209 -14.37 -13.39 -3.04
N VAL A 210 -15.32 -13.50 -3.96
CA VAL A 210 -15.06 -13.97 -5.34
C VAL A 210 -14.17 -12.96 -6.07
N ASP A 211 -14.54 -11.68 -6.08
CA ASP A 211 -13.73 -10.63 -6.71
C ASP A 211 -12.36 -10.48 -6.06
N SER A 212 -12.28 -10.67 -4.73
CA SER A 212 -11.01 -10.72 -4.00
C SER A 212 -10.11 -11.85 -4.47
N TYR A 213 -10.68 -13.03 -4.66
CA TYR A 213 -9.93 -14.19 -5.11
C TYR A 213 -9.42 -14.00 -6.54
N GLU A 214 -10.28 -13.53 -7.45
CA GLU A 214 -9.91 -13.22 -8.85
C GLU A 214 -8.82 -12.12 -8.91
N SER A 215 -8.96 -11.08 -8.10
CA SER A 215 -7.94 -10.03 -7.96
C SER A 215 -6.59 -10.61 -7.48
N THR A 216 -6.64 -11.53 -6.53
CA THR A 216 -5.43 -12.17 -5.97
C THR A 216 -4.75 -13.08 -7.00
N LEU A 217 -5.54 -13.83 -7.79
CA LEU A 217 -5.02 -14.63 -8.90
C LEU A 217 -4.38 -13.74 -9.96
N LYS A 218 -5.07 -12.69 -10.41
CA LYS A 218 -4.58 -11.73 -11.41
C LYS A 218 -3.20 -11.19 -11.02
N VAL A 219 -3.05 -10.73 -9.79
CA VAL A 219 -1.79 -10.17 -9.30
C VAL A 219 -0.70 -11.25 -9.21
N LYS A 220 -1.02 -12.44 -8.68
CA LYS A 220 -0.07 -13.55 -8.55
C LYS A 220 0.47 -14.02 -9.90
N GLU A 221 -0.37 -14.06 -10.93
CA GLU A 221 0.02 -14.50 -12.28
C GLU A 221 0.85 -13.48 -13.03
N MET A 222 0.66 -12.19 -12.75
CA MET A 222 1.34 -11.09 -13.45
C MET A 222 2.68 -10.70 -12.81
N ALA A 223 2.90 -11.00 -11.54
CA ALA A 223 4.07 -10.54 -10.79
C ALA A 223 5.27 -11.47 -10.97
N ASP A 224 6.42 -10.91 -11.35
CA ASP A 224 7.73 -11.55 -11.19
C ASP A 224 8.21 -11.38 -9.73
N ILE A 225 7.89 -10.24 -9.11
CA ILE A 225 8.17 -9.93 -7.71
C ILE A 225 6.87 -9.48 -7.04
N LEU A 226 6.43 -10.19 -6.03
CA LEU A 226 5.19 -9.92 -5.31
C LEU A 226 5.49 -9.22 -3.99
N LEU A 227 4.88 -8.05 -3.79
CA LEU A 227 5.12 -7.19 -2.63
C LEU A 227 3.81 -7.04 -1.83
N PRO A 228 3.53 -7.96 -0.87
CA PRO A 228 2.38 -7.82 0.01
C PRO A 228 2.43 -6.53 0.83
N LEU A 229 1.33 -5.76 0.80
CA LEU A 229 1.25 -4.39 1.32
C LEU A 229 1.62 -4.26 2.82
N HIS A 230 1.37 -5.32 3.61
CA HIS A 230 1.68 -5.37 5.05
C HIS A 230 2.60 -6.55 5.40
N GLY A 231 3.50 -6.93 4.48
CA GLY A 231 4.45 -8.02 4.68
C GLY A 231 5.73 -7.56 5.38
N TRP A 232 6.11 -8.23 6.47
CA TRP A 232 7.40 -7.96 7.11
C TRP A 232 8.60 -8.34 6.24
N SER A 233 8.45 -9.32 5.34
CA SER A 233 9.50 -9.67 4.37
C SER A 233 9.79 -8.51 3.44
N VAL A 234 8.77 -7.76 3.02
CA VAL A 234 8.91 -6.55 2.19
C VAL A 234 9.54 -5.41 3.01
N ALA A 235 9.07 -5.20 4.24
CA ALA A 235 9.58 -4.18 5.15
C ALA A 235 11.09 -4.34 5.45
N GLN A 236 11.62 -5.57 5.40
CA GLN A 236 13.04 -5.88 5.62
C GLN A 236 13.92 -5.69 4.37
N MET A 237 13.34 -5.48 3.20
CA MET A 237 14.09 -5.18 1.97
C MET A 237 14.60 -3.75 2.03
N LYS A 238 15.91 -3.55 1.81
CA LYS A 238 16.45 -2.18 1.69
C LYS A 238 15.98 -1.51 0.41
N THR A 239 16.05 -2.25 -0.68
CA THR A 239 15.61 -1.85 -2.02
C THR A 239 15.19 -3.07 -2.83
N ILE A 240 14.31 -2.87 -3.79
CA ILE A 240 13.94 -3.85 -4.81
C ILE A 240 14.34 -3.22 -6.15
N PRO A 241 15.46 -3.72 -6.74
CA PRO A 241 16.02 -3.18 -7.99
C PRO A 241 15.32 -3.72 -9.22
#